data_647ba72da2a455120d672486466f10c3
#
_entry.id   647ba72da2a455120d672486466f10c3
#
_cell.length_a   1.000
_cell.length_b   1.000
_cell.length_c   1.000
_cell.angle_alpha   90.00
_cell.angle_beta   90.00
_cell.angle_gamma   90.00
#
_symmetry.space_group_name_H-M   'P 1'
#
loop_
_entity.id
_entity.type
_entity.pdbx_description
1 polymer ?
#
loop_
_entity_poly.entity_id
_entity_poly.type
_entity_poly.pdbx_seq_one_letter_code
_entity_poly.pdbx_strand_id
1 'polypeptide(L)'
;MQIYQGKSVFSGTAIGKIRVYKKNERQVKRVKVENPDAEMARFEEAKAKGIAQLGVLYEKACKEVGEANAAIFEVHQMMMEDDGYNESVENIIKSQGVNAEYAVATTGDNFAQMFSAMDDDYMRERAADVKDISERLISILNGDDTDASLNDEPAIIVADDLAPSETVQMDKDKVLSFVTVHGSLNSHTAILARTMAIPALVGTPLPLDESVDGKLGIVDGSDGTIYVDPDEETLAAMQKRRTE
;
A
#
# COMPACT_ATOMS: atom_id res chain seq x y z
N MET A 1 -21.61 18.70 -5.11
CA MET A 1 -21.59 17.31 -4.65
C MET A 1 -21.25 16.37 -5.81
N GLN A 2 -20.32 15.45 -5.60
CA GLN A 2 -19.96 14.37 -6.53
C GLN A 2 -20.22 13.04 -5.82
N ILE A 3 -20.68 12.03 -6.54
CA ILE A 3 -21.09 10.74 -5.97
C ILE A 3 -20.39 9.63 -6.77
N TYR A 4 -19.72 8.73 -6.05
CA TYR A 4 -19.08 7.57 -6.65
C TYR A 4 -19.53 6.30 -5.94
N GLN A 5 -19.64 5.21 -6.69
CA GLN A 5 -20.12 3.94 -6.16
C GLN A 5 -19.06 2.86 -6.32
N GLY A 6 -18.79 2.14 -5.25
CA GLY A 6 -17.89 1.01 -5.18
C GLY A 6 -18.55 -0.20 -4.56
N LYS A 7 -17.73 -1.19 -4.21
CA LYS A 7 -18.17 -2.39 -3.50
C LYS A 7 -17.96 -2.20 -2.00
N SER A 8 -19.01 -2.37 -1.22
CA SER A 8 -18.94 -2.32 0.23
C SER A 8 -18.07 -3.46 0.79
N VAL A 9 -17.14 -3.09 1.66
CA VAL A 9 -16.34 -4.02 2.46
C VAL A 9 -16.92 -4.19 3.86
N PHE A 10 -17.33 -3.08 4.45
CA PHE A 10 -17.93 -3.02 5.78
C PHE A 10 -18.96 -1.87 5.84
N SER A 11 -20.10 -2.15 6.47
CA SER A 11 -21.21 -1.21 6.59
C SER A 11 -20.91 -0.10 7.62
N GLY A 12 -21.73 0.93 7.61
CA GLY A 12 -21.62 2.07 8.50
C GLY A 12 -21.40 3.37 7.75
N THR A 13 -21.40 4.48 8.46
CA THR A 13 -21.23 5.82 7.90
C THR A 13 -20.02 6.51 8.50
N ALA A 14 -19.08 6.92 7.66
CA ALA A 14 -17.96 7.77 8.04
C ALA A 14 -18.12 9.16 7.41
N ILE A 15 -17.87 10.19 8.21
CA ILE A 15 -17.92 11.59 7.77
C ILE A 15 -16.60 12.24 8.19
N GLY A 16 -15.90 12.84 7.26
CA GLY A 16 -14.63 13.50 7.53
C GLY A 16 -13.96 14.04 6.30
N LYS A 17 -12.79 14.60 6.52
CA LYS A 17 -11.94 15.11 5.45
C LYS A 17 -11.36 13.96 4.63
N ILE A 18 -11.37 14.10 3.33
CA ILE A 18 -10.73 13.14 2.42
C ILE A 18 -9.25 13.45 2.33
N ARG A 19 -8.43 12.40 2.41
CA ARG A 19 -6.99 12.42 2.15
C ARG A 19 -6.69 11.45 1.04
N VAL A 20 -6.22 11.96 -0.08
CA VAL A 20 -5.75 11.15 -1.20
C VAL A 20 -4.32 10.71 -0.90
N TYR A 21 -4.15 9.40 -0.71
CA TYR A 21 -2.84 8.80 -0.61
C TYR A 21 -2.34 8.43 -2.01
N LYS A 22 -1.27 9.07 -2.44
CA LYS A 22 -0.57 8.74 -3.68
C LYS A 22 0.75 8.07 -3.34
N LYS A 23 0.97 6.90 -3.91
CA LYS A 23 2.34 6.37 -3.97
C LYS A 23 3.19 7.38 -4.72
N ASN A 24 4.29 7.80 -4.10
CA ASN A 24 5.31 8.53 -4.82
C ASN A 24 5.89 7.58 -5.87
N GLU A 25 5.46 7.70 -7.12
CA GLU A 25 6.13 7.05 -8.25
C GLU A 25 7.53 7.65 -8.34
N ARG A 26 8.47 7.00 -7.66
CA ARG A 26 9.87 7.39 -7.70
C ARG A 26 10.42 6.97 -9.05
N GLN A 27 10.84 7.94 -9.83
CA GLN A 27 11.64 7.66 -11.00
C GLN A 27 13.03 7.19 -10.55
N VAL A 28 13.25 5.90 -10.62
CA VAL A 28 14.56 5.31 -10.36
C VAL A 28 15.46 5.61 -11.56
N LYS A 29 16.53 6.38 -11.29
CA LYS A 29 17.52 6.71 -12.33
C LYS A 29 18.55 5.59 -12.46
N ARG A 30 18.89 5.26 -13.71
CA ARG A 30 20.02 4.38 -14.03
C ARG A 30 21.31 5.18 -13.91
N VAL A 31 22.16 4.81 -12.98
CA VAL A 31 23.45 5.46 -12.73
C VAL A 31 24.57 4.43 -12.85
N LYS A 32 25.64 4.76 -13.59
CA LYS A 32 26.84 3.92 -13.62
C LYS A 32 27.58 4.01 -12.29
N VAL A 33 28.07 2.88 -11.82
CA VAL A 33 28.90 2.77 -10.62
C VAL A 33 30.32 2.31 -10.99
N GLU A 34 31.32 2.87 -10.30
CA GLU A 34 32.72 2.53 -10.53
C GLU A 34 33.10 1.20 -9.86
N ASN A 35 32.46 0.86 -8.76
CA ASN A 35 32.73 -0.34 -7.97
C ASN A 35 31.45 -1.16 -7.74
N PRO A 36 31.17 -2.16 -8.62
CA PRO A 36 30.00 -3.03 -8.48
C PRO A 36 29.98 -3.84 -7.17
N ASP A 37 31.14 -4.22 -6.62
CA ASP A 37 31.18 -4.97 -5.36
C ASP A 37 30.77 -4.11 -4.16
N ALA A 38 31.13 -2.84 -4.15
CA ALA A 38 30.67 -1.89 -3.14
C ALA A 38 29.15 -1.67 -3.25
N GLU A 39 28.62 -1.64 -4.47
CA GLU A 39 27.17 -1.50 -4.71
C GLU A 39 26.40 -2.75 -4.26
N MET A 40 26.98 -3.94 -4.46
CA MET A 40 26.42 -5.19 -3.92
C MET A 40 26.40 -5.17 -2.39
N ALA A 41 27.46 -4.71 -1.73
CA ALA A 41 27.50 -4.59 -0.28
C ALA A 41 26.39 -3.62 0.23
N ARG A 42 26.16 -2.53 -0.49
CA ARG A 42 25.07 -1.57 -0.21
C ARG A 42 23.69 -2.21 -0.36
N PHE A 43 23.48 -3.03 -1.39
CA PHE A 43 22.26 -3.80 -1.58
C PHE A 43 22.03 -4.81 -0.43
N GLU A 44 23.06 -5.57 -0.06
CA GLU A 44 22.97 -6.55 1.05
C GLU A 44 22.64 -5.86 2.40
N GLU A 45 23.20 -4.69 2.66
CA GLU A 45 22.87 -3.90 3.85
C GLU A 45 21.41 -3.45 3.82
N ALA A 46 20.94 -2.95 2.68
CA ALA A 46 19.53 -2.54 2.51
C ALA A 46 18.57 -3.71 2.68
N LYS A 47 18.91 -4.89 2.13
CA LYS A 47 18.15 -6.13 2.31
C LYS A 47 18.03 -6.53 3.79
N ALA A 48 19.12 -6.52 4.52
CA ALA A 48 19.14 -6.84 5.95
C ALA A 48 18.23 -5.86 6.75
N LYS A 49 18.30 -4.57 6.45
CA LYS A 49 17.40 -3.55 7.04
C LYS A 49 15.93 -3.80 6.68
N GLY A 50 15.65 -4.11 5.42
CA GLY A 50 14.30 -4.41 4.94
C GLY A 50 13.68 -5.61 5.63
N ILE A 51 14.42 -6.69 5.80
CA ILE A 51 14.00 -7.88 6.52
C ILE A 51 13.71 -7.55 8.00
N ALA A 52 14.57 -6.76 8.64
CA ALA A 52 14.36 -6.32 10.03
C ALA A 52 13.09 -5.45 10.17
N GLN A 53 12.88 -4.50 9.26
CA GLN A 53 11.67 -3.67 9.23
C GLN A 53 10.40 -4.52 9.05
N LEU A 54 10.42 -5.51 8.16
CA LEU A 54 9.29 -6.42 7.96
C LEU A 54 9.01 -7.25 9.21
N GLY A 55 10.02 -7.63 9.99
CA GLY A 55 9.84 -8.28 11.28
C GLY A 55 9.09 -7.40 12.29
N VAL A 56 9.40 -6.11 12.36
CA VAL A 56 8.67 -5.13 13.20
C VAL A 56 7.23 -4.99 12.73
N LEU A 57 6.99 -4.91 11.41
CA LEU A 57 5.64 -4.84 10.85
C LEU A 57 4.83 -6.10 11.12
N TYR A 58 5.47 -7.28 11.07
CA TYR A 58 4.85 -8.55 11.44
C TYR A 58 4.33 -8.53 12.89
N GLU A 59 5.19 -8.14 13.83
CA GLU A 59 4.80 -8.06 15.23
C GLU A 59 3.66 -7.07 15.50
N LYS A 60 3.69 -5.93 14.80
CA LYS A 60 2.61 -4.93 14.87
C LYS A 60 1.31 -5.51 14.29
N ALA A 61 1.37 -6.10 13.11
CA ALA A 61 0.22 -6.69 12.43
C ALA A 61 -0.40 -7.86 13.23
N CYS A 62 0.41 -8.69 13.89
CA CYS A 62 -0.09 -9.75 14.78
C CYS A 62 -1.03 -9.21 15.86
N LYS A 63 -0.69 -8.07 16.44
CA LYS A 63 -1.51 -7.42 17.49
C LYS A 63 -2.78 -6.79 16.93
N GLU A 64 -2.74 -6.33 15.70
CA GLU A 64 -3.80 -5.54 15.08
C GLU A 64 -4.82 -6.37 14.30
N VAL A 65 -4.36 -7.35 13.53
CA VAL A 65 -5.19 -8.15 12.60
C VAL A 65 -5.04 -9.65 12.80
N GLY A 66 -4.21 -10.06 13.74
CA GLY A 66 -3.94 -11.47 14.07
C GLY A 66 -2.85 -12.11 13.20
N GLU A 67 -2.29 -13.20 13.69
CA GLU A 67 -1.14 -13.90 13.11
C GLU A 67 -1.38 -14.35 11.66
N ALA A 68 -2.56 -14.89 11.38
CA ALA A 68 -2.88 -15.38 10.04
C ALA A 68 -2.82 -14.27 8.97
N ASN A 69 -3.27 -13.06 9.30
CA ASN A 69 -3.21 -11.91 8.39
C ASN A 69 -1.84 -11.24 8.39
N ALA A 70 -1.08 -11.34 9.48
CA ALA A 70 0.29 -10.82 9.57
C ALA A 70 1.29 -11.67 8.77
N ALA A 71 0.98 -12.93 8.46
CA ALA A 71 1.86 -13.84 7.74
C ALA A 71 2.36 -13.31 6.38
N ILE A 72 1.69 -12.34 5.79
CA ILE A 72 2.14 -11.66 4.56
C ILE A 72 3.54 -11.04 4.74
N PHE A 73 3.87 -10.53 5.92
CA PHE A 73 5.18 -9.93 6.19
C PHE A 73 6.30 -10.97 6.26
N GLU A 74 6.01 -12.19 6.72
CA GLU A 74 6.94 -13.31 6.65
C GLU A 74 7.18 -13.73 5.19
N VAL A 75 6.13 -13.76 4.39
CA VAL A 75 6.24 -14.02 2.94
C VAL A 75 7.12 -12.96 2.27
N HIS A 76 6.95 -11.69 2.61
CA HIS A 76 7.79 -10.61 2.09
C HIS A 76 9.26 -10.77 2.50
N GLN A 77 9.54 -11.19 3.75
CA GLN A 77 10.92 -11.52 4.17
C GLN A 77 11.50 -12.66 3.33
N MET A 78 10.74 -13.74 3.13
CA MET A 78 11.16 -14.87 2.29
C MET A 78 11.42 -14.45 0.84
N MET A 79 10.61 -13.54 0.29
CA MET A 79 10.81 -13.01 -1.06
C MET A 79 12.08 -12.16 -1.18
N MET A 80 12.44 -11.41 -0.15
CA MET A 80 13.71 -10.68 -0.11
C MET A 80 14.94 -11.61 -0.03
N GLU A 81 14.76 -12.79 0.53
CA GLU A 81 15.81 -13.83 0.64
C GLU A 81 15.81 -14.79 -0.55
N ASP A 82 14.87 -14.68 -1.49
CA ASP A 82 14.78 -15.55 -2.65
C ASP A 82 16.02 -15.47 -3.54
N ASP A 83 16.63 -16.63 -3.82
CA ASP A 83 17.87 -16.73 -4.57
C ASP A 83 17.72 -16.15 -5.99
N GLY A 84 16.60 -16.44 -6.68
CA GLY A 84 16.37 -15.94 -8.03
C GLY A 84 16.25 -14.43 -8.09
N TYR A 85 15.55 -13.83 -7.11
CA TYR A 85 15.45 -12.39 -6.98
C TYR A 85 16.83 -11.75 -6.72
N ASN A 86 17.58 -12.28 -5.77
CA ASN A 86 18.92 -11.78 -5.40
C ASN A 86 19.93 -11.94 -6.55
N GLU A 87 19.95 -13.07 -7.22
CA GLU A 87 20.79 -13.31 -8.39
C GLU A 87 20.48 -12.33 -9.54
N SER A 88 19.21 -12.03 -9.77
CA SER A 88 18.83 -11.04 -10.78
C SER A 88 19.38 -9.65 -10.46
N VAL A 89 19.24 -9.20 -9.21
CA VAL A 89 19.81 -7.92 -8.75
C VAL A 89 21.33 -7.91 -8.92
N GLU A 90 22.00 -8.95 -8.46
CA GLU A 90 23.47 -9.10 -8.59
C GLU A 90 23.94 -9.06 -10.04
N ASN A 91 23.28 -9.82 -10.91
CA ASN A 91 23.61 -9.86 -12.34
C ASN A 91 23.48 -8.50 -13.01
N ILE A 92 22.43 -7.73 -12.69
CA ILE A 92 22.25 -6.40 -13.24
C ILE A 92 23.33 -5.44 -12.75
N ILE A 93 23.65 -5.45 -11.46
CA ILE A 93 24.70 -4.60 -10.88
C ILE A 93 26.05 -4.93 -11.52
N LYS A 94 26.44 -6.20 -11.53
CA LYS A 94 27.77 -6.62 -11.98
C LYS A 94 27.94 -6.57 -13.50
N SER A 95 26.95 -7.00 -14.27
CA SER A 95 27.06 -7.05 -15.74
C SER A 95 26.91 -5.68 -16.40
N GLN A 96 26.06 -4.82 -15.83
CA GLN A 96 25.78 -3.49 -16.38
C GLN A 96 26.56 -2.36 -15.68
N GLY A 97 27.17 -2.63 -14.52
CA GLY A 97 27.86 -1.62 -13.74
C GLY A 97 26.95 -0.47 -13.32
N VAL A 98 25.77 -0.80 -12.75
CA VAL A 98 24.72 0.16 -12.39
C VAL A 98 24.39 0.13 -10.91
N ASN A 99 23.72 1.18 -10.44
CA ASN A 99 23.29 1.35 -9.05
C ASN A 99 22.26 0.30 -8.60
N ALA A 100 22.24 0.03 -7.31
CA ALA A 100 21.37 -0.96 -6.70
C ALA A 100 19.89 -0.61 -6.87
N GLU A 101 19.51 0.67 -6.79
CA GLU A 101 18.13 1.13 -6.98
C GLU A 101 17.58 0.72 -8.35
N TYR A 102 18.39 0.92 -9.40
CA TYR A 102 18.00 0.53 -10.75
C TYR A 102 17.90 -1.00 -10.91
N ALA A 103 18.85 -1.73 -10.33
CA ALA A 103 18.85 -3.20 -10.35
C ALA A 103 17.63 -3.78 -9.63
N VAL A 104 17.27 -3.24 -8.47
CA VAL A 104 16.09 -3.64 -7.69
C VAL A 104 14.80 -3.29 -8.44
N ALA A 105 14.69 -2.09 -8.99
CA ALA A 105 13.50 -1.68 -9.76
C ALA A 105 13.29 -2.57 -10.99
N THR A 106 14.35 -2.84 -11.74
CA THR A 106 14.29 -3.70 -12.94
C THR A 106 13.93 -5.14 -12.57
N THR A 107 14.54 -5.68 -11.51
CA THR A 107 14.24 -7.04 -11.03
C THR A 107 12.78 -7.11 -10.55
N GLY A 108 12.32 -6.15 -9.77
CA GLY A 108 10.94 -6.08 -9.28
C GLY A 108 9.93 -6.04 -10.42
N ASP A 109 10.16 -5.22 -11.44
CA ASP A 109 9.28 -5.13 -12.60
C ASP A 109 9.24 -6.44 -13.40
N ASN A 110 10.39 -7.08 -13.61
CA ASN A 110 10.50 -8.35 -14.34
C ASN A 110 9.76 -9.47 -13.61
N PHE A 111 9.96 -9.62 -12.31
CA PHE A 111 9.27 -10.63 -11.51
C PHE A 111 7.77 -10.35 -11.40
N ALA A 112 7.36 -9.10 -11.22
CA ALA A 112 5.96 -8.73 -11.19
C ALA A 112 5.25 -9.04 -12.52
N GLN A 113 5.90 -8.76 -13.64
CA GLN A 113 5.38 -9.10 -14.96
C GLN A 113 5.26 -10.62 -15.15
N MET A 114 6.26 -11.38 -14.71
CA MET A 114 6.25 -12.84 -14.77
C MET A 114 5.10 -13.42 -13.96
N PHE A 115 4.92 -12.99 -12.72
CA PHE A 115 3.82 -13.45 -11.87
C PHE A 115 2.45 -13.05 -12.41
N SER A 116 2.31 -11.84 -12.95
CA SER A 116 1.05 -11.36 -13.54
C SER A 116 0.64 -12.16 -14.78
N ALA A 117 1.58 -12.77 -15.49
CA ALA A 117 1.34 -13.57 -16.68
C ALA A 117 0.96 -15.04 -16.36
N MET A 118 1.03 -15.45 -15.10
CA MET A 118 0.66 -16.81 -14.69
C MET A 118 -0.86 -17.00 -14.67
N ASP A 119 -1.33 -18.21 -15.01
CA ASP A 119 -2.76 -18.56 -14.99
C ASP A 119 -3.31 -18.85 -13.58
N ASP A 120 -2.46 -18.83 -12.57
CA ASP A 120 -2.80 -19.06 -11.16
C ASP A 120 -3.07 -17.74 -10.45
N ASP A 121 -4.26 -17.55 -9.89
CA ASP A 121 -4.68 -16.33 -9.18
C ASP A 121 -3.77 -16.01 -7.98
N TYR A 122 -3.38 -17.04 -7.24
CA TYR A 122 -2.46 -16.89 -6.11
C TYR A 122 -1.10 -16.34 -6.53
N MET A 123 -0.56 -16.86 -7.65
CA MET A 123 0.71 -16.36 -8.20
C MET A 123 0.58 -14.94 -8.75
N ARG A 124 -0.58 -14.59 -9.35
CA ARG A 124 -0.83 -13.22 -9.81
C ARG A 124 -0.85 -12.19 -8.67
N GLU A 125 -1.38 -12.58 -7.51
CA GLU A 125 -1.35 -11.70 -6.33
C GLU A 125 0.09 -11.42 -5.86
N ARG A 126 1.03 -12.34 -6.10
CA ARG A 126 2.46 -12.14 -5.77
C ARG A 126 3.13 -11.03 -6.55
N ALA A 127 2.58 -10.61 -7.69
CA ALA A 127 3.10 -9.48 -8.45
C ALA A 127 3.07 -8.18 -7.61
N ALA A 128 2.02 -7.97 -6.85
CA ALA A 128 1.91 -6.82 -5.94
C ALA A 128 2.92 -6.90 -4.78
N ASP A 129 3.12 -8.11 -4.23
CA ASP A 129 4.06 -8.34 -3.15
C ASP A 129 5.51 -8.06 -3.58
N VAL A 130 5.92 -8.53 -4.77
CA VAL A 130 7.25 -8.24 -5.33
C VAL A 130 7.47 -6.75 -5.52
N LYS A 131 6.46 -6.02 -5.96
CA LYS A 131 6.54 -4.57 -6.07
C LYS A 131 6.71 -3.90 -4.72
N ASP A 132 5.96 -4.33 -3.71
CA ASP A 132 6.04 -3.78 -2.36
C ASP A 132 7.45 -3.97 -1.75
N ILE A 133 8.03 -5.17 -1.83
CA ILE A 133 9.39 -5.40 -1.33
C ILE A 133 10.45 -4.63 -2.10
N SER A 134 10.29 -4.48 -3.41
CA SER A 134 11.23 -3.73 -4.26
C SER A 134 11.17 -2.24 -3.94
N GLU A 135 10.00 -1.66 -3.77
CA GLU A 135 9.82 -0.27 -3.35
C GLU A 135 10.41 -0.02 -1.97
N ARG A 136 10.26 -0.95 -1.02
CA ARG A 136 10.88 -0.88 0.30
C ARG A 136 12.40 -0.85 0.21
N LEU A 137 13.00 -1.74 -0.56
CA LEU A 137 14.46 -1.78 -0.76
C LEU A 137 14.97 -0.48 -1.38
N ILE A 138 14.28 0.06 -2.40
CA ILE A 138 14.62 1.33 -3.04
C ILE A 138 14.54 2.48 -2.02
N SER A 139 13.52 2.51 -1.18
CA SER A 139 13.37 3.52 -0.11
C SER A 139 14.56 3.48 0.86
N ILE A 140 14.95 2.29 1.30
CA ILE A 140 16.08 2.10 2.20
C ILE A 140 17.39 2.55 1.52
N LEU A 141 17.59 2.18 0.25
CA LEU A 141 18.77 2.57 -0.54
C LEU A 141 18.86 4.09 -0.71
N ASN A 142 17.73 4.77 -0.84
CA ASN A 142 17.67 6.23 -0.95
C ASN A 142 17.81 6.94 0.41
N GLY A 143 17.80 6.22 1.52
CA GLY A 143 17.85 6.79 2.87
C GLY A 143 16.54 7.47 3.30
N ASP A 144 15.41 7.07 2.71
CA ASP A 144 14.11 7.61 3.09
C ASP A 144 13.63 7.04 4.42
N ASP A 145 13.04 7.90 5.23
CA ASP A 145 12.41 7.48 6.48
C ASP A 145 11.09 6.76 6.15
N THR A 146 11.07 5.44 6.36
CA THR A 146 9.90 4.60 6.13
C THR A 146 8.97 4.54 7.35
N ASP A 147 9.35 5.15 8.46
CA ASP A 147 8.60 5.10 9.72
C ASP A 147 7.64 6.28 9.92
N ALA A 148 7.57 7.21 8.96
CA ALA A 148 6.66 8.35 9.04
C ALA A 148 5.20 7.88 8.99
N SER A 149 4.38 8.35 9.93
CA SER A 149 2.93 8.13 9.91
C SER A 149 2.34 8.71 8.64
N LEU A 150 1.54 7.91 7.93
CA LEU A 150 0.93 8.32 6.66
C LEU A 150 -0.26 9.26 6.84
N ASN A 151 -0.76 9.43 8.07
CA ASN A 151 -1.90 10.27 8.40
C ASN A 151 -1.74 10.98 9.74
N ASP A 152 -1.73 12.30 9.72
CA ASP A 152 -1.58 13.14 10.92
C ASP A 152 -2.91 13.53 11.57
N GLU A 153 -3.99 13.56 10.80
CA GLU A 153 -5.34 13.95 11.24
C GLU A 153 -6.35 12.85 10.89
N PRO A 154 -7.49 12.75 11.63
CA PRO A 154 -8.57 11.84 11.29
C PRO A 154 -9.11 12.12 9.89
N ALA A 155 -9.07 11.12 9.02
CA ALA A 155 -9.42 11.28 7.62
C ALA A 155 -10.03 10.02 7.00
N ILE A 156 -10.77 10.23 5.92
CA ILE A 156 -11.14 9.19 4.96
C ILE A 156 -9.94 9.01 4.02
N ILE A 157 -9.31 7.86 4.08
CA ILE A 157 -8.14 7.55 3.25
C ILE A 157 -8.62 7.02 1.90
N VAL A 158 -8.25 7.75 0.85
CA VAL A 158 -8.56 7.41 -0.55
C VAL A 158 -7.26 7.12 -1.27
N ALA A 159 -7.18 5.97 -1.93
CA ALA A 159 -5.97 5.54 -2.64
C ALA A 159 -6.33 4.75 -3.91
N ASP A 160 -5.35 4.56 -4.79
CA ASP A 160 -5.49 3.63 -5.92
C ASP A 160 -5.62 2.20 -5.42
N ASP A 161 -4.66 1.76 -4.63
CA ASP A 161 -4.64 0.54 -3.82
C ASP A 161 -3.67 0.77 -2.65
N LEU A 162 -3.76 -0.03 -1.61
CA LEU A 162 -2.89 0.04 -0.44
C LEU A 162 -2.19 -1.28 -0.21
N ALA A 163 -0.86 -1.24 -0.18
CA ALA A 163 -0.06 -2.40 0.20
C ALA A 163 -0.20 -2.71 1.70
N PRO A 164 0.01 -3.96 2.13
CA PRO A 164 -0.02 -4.34 3.54
C PRO A 164 0.88 -3.47 4.42
N SER A 165 2.09 -3.17 3.96
CA SER A 165 3.06 -2.33 4.67
C SER A 165 2.55 -0.90 4.88
N GLU A 166 1.83 -0.34 3.94
CA GLU A 166 1.24 1.00 4.02
C GLU A 166 0.13 1.06 5.06
N THR A 167 -0.77 0.07 5.06
CA THR A 167 -1.90 0.03 5.99
C THR A 167 -1.47 -0.16 7.44
N VAL A 168 -0.43 -0.96 7.69
CA VAL A 168 0.10 -1.21 9.04
C VAL A 168 0.85 0.01 9.61
N GLN A 169 1.42 0.86 8.75
CA GLN A 169 2.10 2.09 9.16
C GLN A 169 1.12 3.24 9.49
N MET A 170 -0.13 3.15 9.07
CA MET A 170 -1.13 4.18 9.39
C MET A 170 -1.47 4.20 10.88
N ASP A 171 -1.70 5.41 11.39
CA ASP A 171 -2.31 5.59 12.72
C ASP A 171 -3.81 5.29 12.62
N LYS A 172 -4.20 4.14 13.16
CA LYS A 172 -5.56 3.61 13.04
C LYS A 172 -6.61 4.44 13.74
N ASP A 173 -6.24 5.13 14.82
CA ASP A 173 -7.16 6.01 15.54
C ASP A 173 -7.55 7.24 14.69
N LYS A 174 -6.78 7.48 13.62
CA LYS A 174 -7.01 8.57 12.67
C LYS A 174 -7.58 8.13 11.32
N VAL A 175 -7.86 6.84 11.14
CA VAL A 175 -8.52 6.33 9.93
C VAL A 175 -10.01 6.24 10.15
N LEU A 176 -10.78 7.08 9.46
CA LEU A 176 -12.23 7.06 9.51
C LEU A 176 -12.86 6.05 8.54
N SER A 177 -12.23 5.86 7.40
CA SER A 177 -12.68 4.96 6.33
C SER A 177 -11.56 4.73 5.34
N PHE A 178 -11.62 3.60 4.63
CA PHE A 178 -10.81 3.32 3.45
C PHE A 178 -11.67 3.29 2.19
N VAL A 179 -11.21 3.97 1.13
CA VAL A 179 -11.82 3.91 -0.19
C VAL A 179 -10.72 3.71 -1.22
N THR A 180 -10.76 2.60 -1.95
CA THR A 180 -9.75 2.30 -2.98
C THR A 180 -10.39 2.20 -4.36
N VAL A 181 -9.66 2.69 -5.38
CA VAL A 181 -10.06 2.59 -6.78
C VAL A 181 -9.94 1.15 -7.26
N HIS A 182 -8.85 0.50 -6.91
CA HIS A 182 -8.60 -0.92 -7.15
C HIS A 182 -8.67 -1.71 -5.84
N GLY A 183 -8.41 -2.98 -5.91
CA GLY A 183 -8.45 -3.89 -4.77
C GLY A 183 -9.68 -4.79 -4.77
N SER A 184 -9.64 -5.79 -3.91
CA SER A 184 -10.70 -6.80 -3.76
C SER A 184 -11.28 -6.81 -2.36
N LEU A 185 -12.42 -7.49 -2.21
CA LEU A 185 -13.04 -7.72 -0.89
C LEU A 185 -12.18 -8.58 0.05
N ASN A 186 -11.15 -9.23 -0.47
CA ASN A 186 -10.19 -10.05 0.27
C ASN A 186 -8.81 -9.37 0.41
N SER A 187 -8.66 -8.12 -0.03
CA SER A 187 -7.42 -7.37 0.12
C SER A 187 -7.07 -7.14 1.60
N HIS A 188 -5.80 -6.89 1.88
CA HIS A 188 -5.35 -6.58 3.23
C HIS A 188 -6.08 -5.36 3.82
N THR A 189 -6.31 -4.32 3.00
CA THR A 189 -7.10 -3.14 3.38
C THR A 189 -8.54 -3.50 3.78
N ALA A 190 -9.17 -4.41 3.04
CA ALA A 190 -10.52 -4.89 3.36
C ALA A 190 -10.55 -5.67 4.68
N ILE A 191 -9.57 -6.54 4.91
CA ILE A 191 -9.42 -7.28 6.17
C ILE A 191 -9.23 -6.31 7.34
N LEU A 192 -8.36 -5.33 7.19
CA LEU A 192 -8.10 -4.32 8.21
C LEU A 192 -9.35 -3.50 8.53
N ALA A 193 -10.09 -3.04 7.52
CA ALA A 193 -11.32 -2.28 7.71
C ALA A 193 -12.37 -3.08 8.51
N ARG A 194 -12.54 -4.38 8.21
CA ARG A 194 -13.42 -5.27 8.99
C ARG A 194 -12.95 -5.44 10.43
N THR A 195 -11.65 -5.60 10.64
CA THR A 195 -11.07 -5.74 11.98
C THR A 195 -11.25 -4.47 12.81
N MET A 196 -11.13 -3.32 12.19
CA MET A 196 -11.35 -2.02 12.81
C MET A 196 -12.83 -1.65 12.93
N ALA A 197 -13.73 -2.40 12.32
CA ALA A 197 -15.16 -2.11 12.22
C ALA A 197 -15.43 -0.70 11.65
N ILE A 198 -14.70 -0.28 10.64
CA ILE A 198 -14.89 1.01 9.96
C ILE A 198 -15.45 0.82 8.54
N PRO A 199 -16.28 1.75 8.03
CA PRO A 199 -16.75 1.69 6.67
C PRO A 199 -15.60 1.66 5.67
N ALA A 200 -15.73 0.84 4.62
CA ALA A 200 -14.73 0.81 3.55
C ALA A 200 -15.34 0.38 2.22
N LEU A 201 -14.80 0.93 1.15
CA LEU A 201 -15.19 0.65 -0.23
C LEU A 201 -13.96 0.25 -1.05
N VAL A 202 -14.16 -0.70 -1.98
CA VAL A 202 -13.17 -1.07 -2.99
C VAL A 202 -13.79 -1.00 -4.39
N GLY A 203 -12.94 -0.85 -5.41
CA GLY A 203 -13.43 -0.73 -6.79
C GLY A 203 -14.23 0.54 -7.03
N THR A 204 -13.84 1.65 -6.42
CA THR A 204 -14.56 2.93 -6.47
C THR A 204 -13.87 3.84 -7.48
N PRO A 205 -14.50 4.17 -8.62
CA PRO A 205 -13.86 4.91 -9.72
C PRO A 205 -13.83 6.43 -9.47
N LEU A 206 -13.16 6.86 -8.39
CA LEU A 206 -13.02 8.29 -8.09
C LEU A 206 -11.62 8.79 -8.50
N PRO A 207 -11.50 10.09 -8.87
CA PRO A 207 -10.20 10.66 -9.20
C PRO A 207 -9.31 10.80 -7.95
N LEU A 208 -8.01 10.57 -8.13
CA LEU A 208 -7.01 10.69 -7.07
C LEU A 208 -6.23 12.01 -7.21
N ASP A 209 -6.93 13.12 -7.14
CA ASP A 209 -6.36 14.45 -7.36
C ASP A 209 -6.98 15.51 -6.43
N GLU A 210 -6.62 16.77 -6.66
CA GLU A 210 -7.10 17.92 -5.88
C GLU A 210 -8.62 18.14 -5.96
N SER A 211 -9.30 17.51 -6.93
CA SER A 211 -10.77 17.59 -7.01
C SER A 211 -11.47 16.85 -5.88
N VAL A 212 -10.75 15.96 -5.20
CA VAL A 212 -11.22 15.12 -4.10
C VAL A 212 -10.43 15.37 -2.82
N ASP A 213 -9.10 15.55 -2.91
CA ASP A 213 -8.22 15.71 -1.76
C ASP A 213 -8.57 16.96 -0.94
N GLY A 214 -8.59 16.80 0.37
CA GLY A 214 -8.89 17.86 1.32
C GLY A 214 -10.36 18.26 1.44
N LYS A 215 -11.26 17.71 0.62
CA LYS A 215 -12.70 17.98 0.69
C LYS A 215 -13.38 17.19 1.78
N LEU A 216 -14.57 17.65 2.20
CA LEU A 216 -15.43 16.87 3.06
C LEU A 216 -15.98 15.67 2.28
N GLY A 217 -15.92 14.49 2.89
CA GLY A 217 -16.47 13.26 2.34
C GLY A 217 -17.42 12.56 3.30
N ILE A 218 -18.33 11.80 2.72
CA ILE A 218 -19.19 10.86 3.44
C ILE A 218 -19.05 9.50 2.76
N VAL A 219 -18.69 8.50 3.53
CA VAL A 219 -18.69 7.10 3.07
C VAL A 219 -19.87 6.39 3.68
N ASP A 220 -20.78 5.94 2.85
CA ASP A 220 -21.88 5.05 3.24
C ASP A 220 -21.52 3.61 2.84
N GLY A 221 -21.00 2.86 3.80
CA GLY A 221 -20.64 1.47 3.62
C GLY A 221 -21.84 0.56 3.44
N SER A 222 -23.06 0.99 3.79
CA SER A 222 -24.26 0.17 3.59
C SER A 222 -24.69 0.12 2.12
N ASP A 223 -24.61 1.26 1.44
CA ASP A 223 -24.99 1.40 0.03
C ASP A 223 -23.77 1.30 -0.93
N GLY A 224 -22.55 1.29 -0.39
CA GLY A 224 -21.32 1.27 -1.19
C GLY A 224 -21.01 2.60 -1.88
N THR A 225 -21.38 3.73 -1.27
CA THR A 225 -21.33 5.05 -1.89
C THR A 225 -20.38 5.99 -1.15
N ILE A 226 -19.61 6.78 -1.87
CA ILE A 226 -18.90 7.94 -1.34
C ILE A 226 -19.43 9.22 -1.96
N TYR A 227 -19.76 10.20 -1.09
CA TYR A 227 -20.16 11.55 -1.45
C TYR A 227 -18.97 12.48 -1.22
N VAL A 228 -18.58 13.22 -2.25
CA VAL A 228 -17.50 14.22 -2.19
C VAL A 228 -18.13 15.61 -2.27
N ASP A 229 -17.78 16.46 -1.32
CA ASP A 229 -18.35 17.81 -1.17
C ASP A 229 -19.88 17.78 -1.10
N PRO A 230 -20.45 17.07 -0.09
CA PRO A 230 -21.89 16.90 0.06
C PRO A 230 -22.59 18.24 0.34
N ASP A 231 -23.83 18.36 -0.11
CA ASP A 231 -24.68 19.48 0.30
C ASP A 231 -25.16 19.33 1.76
N GLU A 232 -25.71 20.42 2.31
CA GLU A 232 -26.14 20.45 3.72
C GLU A 232 -27.25 19.43 4.03
N GLU A 233 -28.13 19.17 3.07
CA GLU A 233 -29.25 18.24 3.24
C GLU A 233 -28.72 16.79 3.33
N THR A 234 -27.84 16.40 2.41
CA THR A 234 -27.17 15.08 2.42
C THR A 234 -26.34 14.90 3.69
N LEU A 235 -25.59 15.92 4.08
CA LEU A 235 -24.77 15.88 5.29
C LEU A 235 -25.63 15.67 6.55
N ALA A 236 -26.73 16.43 6.69
CA ALA A 236 -27.63 16.31 7.82
C ALA A 236 -28.30 14.92 7.88
N ALA A 237 -28.74 14.39 6.74
CA ALA A 237 -29.35 13.06 6.66
C ALA A 237 -28.37 11.95 7.08
N MET A 238 -27.12 12.04 6.65
CA MET A 238 -26.10 11.04 6.96
C MET A 238 -25.55 11.17 8.39
N GLN A 239 -25.50 12.37 8.96
CA GLN A 239 -25.18 12.55 10.37
C GLN A 239 -26.22 11.88 11.29
N LYS A 240 -27.50 11.93 10.92
CA LYS A 240 -28.56 11.25 11.66
C LYS A 240 -28.40 9.72 11.58
N ARG A 241 -28.10 9.16 10.41
CA ARG A 241 -27.82 7.72 10.23
C ARG A 241 -26.62 7.21 11.04
N ARG A 242 -25.61 8.06 11.23
CA ARG A 242 -24.43 7.70 12.01
C ARG A 242 -24.72 7.52 13.51
N THR A 243 -25.75 8.17 14.01
CA THR A 243 -26.13 8.16 15.44
C THR A 243 -27.19 7.10 15.79
N GLU A 244 -27.81 6.48 14.81
CA GLU A 244 -28.70 5.31 14.95
C GLU A 244 -27.91 3.99 14.85
#